data_e8722f2413c96ea09f553af5cf68cf91
#
_entry.id   e8722f2413c96ea09f553af5cf68cf91
#
_cell.length_a   1.000
_cell.length_b   1.000
_cell.length_c   1.000
_cell.angle_alpha   90.00
_cell.angle_beta   90.00
_cell.angle_gamma   90.00
#
_symmetry.space_group_name_H-M   'P 1'
#
loop_
_entity.id
_entity.type
_entity.pdbx_description
1 polymer ?
#
loop_
_entity_poly.entity_id
_entity_poly.type
_entity_poly.pdbx_seq_one_letter_code
_entity_poly.pdbx_strand_id
1 'polypeptide(L)'
;MFRILILFFIFFTLGSCSSPEGTWGWYVIDPSTKAGWTNIKFLVGGFYSTILLSIIAAFLSIFIGLVVALPAMSDNKLLKLFNRVYVEFIRSIPLLPMLFWVFYGLPVILKSMGIDANIDAFWGAIITLAISDSAFTAEIYRAGIQSISKGQTEAAKTIGLNYYQTMRYVIMPQALRRILPPLANQFIYIVKMSAFASVIGMQELTRRANEIVVTEYRPL
;
A
#
# COMPACT_ATOMS: atom_id res chain seq x y z
N MET A 1 25.74 -30.47 -3.91
CA MET A 1 24.32 -30.66 -4.20
C MET A 1 23.59 -29.36 -4.47
N PHE A 2 23.66 -28.35 -3.58
CA PHE A 2 23.00 -27.04 -3.74
C PHE A 2 23.42 -26.27 -5.01
N ARG A 3 24.73 -26.25 -5.36
CA ARG A 3 25.23 -25.59 -6.57
C ARG A 3 24.73 -26.24 -7.87
N ILE A 4 24.55 -27.55 -7.88
CA ILE A 4 24.02 -28.27 -9.04
C ILE A 4 22.53 -27.98 -9.21
N LEU A 5 21.77 -27.87 -8.13
CA LEU A 5 20.34 -27.47 -8.14
C LEU A 5 20.16 -26.05 -8.68
N ILE A 6 21.03 -25.11 -8.29
CA ILE A 6 21.01 -23.75 -8.81
C ILE A 6 21.32 -23.70 -10.29
N LEU A 7 22.35 -24.43 -10.76
CA LEU A 7 22.70 -24.52 -12.18
C LEU A 7 21.59 -25.19 -12.99
N PHE A 8 20.94 -26.22 -12.46
CA PHE A 8 19.80 -26.89 -13.09
C PHE A 8 18.59 -25.94 -13.19
N PHE A 9 18.31 -25.17 -12.13
CA PHE A 9 17.24 -24.18 -12.12
C PHE A 9 17.50 -23.03 -13.10
N ILE A 10 18.74 -22.52 -13.18
CA ILE A 10 19.16 -21.50 -14.15
C ILE A 10 19.06 -22.05 -15.59
N PHE A 11 19.51 -23.28 -15.83
CA PHE A 11 19.42 -23.89 -17.15
C PHE A 11 17.97 -24.12 -17.59
N PHE A 12 17.09 -24.53 -16.69
CA PHE A 12 15.67 -24.75 -16.97
C PHE A 12 14.92 -23.43 -17.24
N THR A 13 15.28 -22.37 -16.53
CA THR A 13 14.68 -21.03 -16.76
C THR A 13 15.18 -20.39 -18.05
N LEU A 14 16.42 -20.62 -18.45
CA LEU A 14 16.97 -20.08 -19.70
C LEU A 14 16.47 -20.82 -20.96
N GLY A 15 16.14 -22.11 -20.87
CA GLY A 15 15.63 -22.91 -21.98
C GLY A 15 14.12 -22.70 -22.26
N SER A 16 13.36 -22.16 -21.32
CA SER A 16 11.90 -22.06 -21.42
C SER A 16 11.40 -20.81 -22.15
N CYS A 17 12.29 -19.89 -22.53
CA CYS A 17 11.93 -18.57 -23.08
C CYS A 17 12.33 -18.35 -24.53
N SER A 18 12.58 -19.40 -25.33
CA SER A 18 12.77 -19.23 -26.77
C SER A 18 11.43 -19.24 -27.49
N SER A 19 10.88 -18.05 -27.77
CA SER A 19 9.84 -17.95 -28.79
C SER A 19 10.44 -18.33 -30.15
N PRO A 20 9.71 -19.03 -31.02
CA PRO A 20 10.24 -19.50 -32.33
C PRO A 20 10.79 -18.40 -33.24
N GLU A 21 10.51 -17.15 -32.94
CA GLU A 21 10.92 -15.97 -33.74
C GLU A 21 11.87 -15.00 -33.01
N GLY A 22 12.37 -15.34 -31.80
CA GLY A 22 13.48 -14.65 -31.14
C GLY A 22 13.31 -13.18 -30.76
N THR A 23 12.13 -12.59 -30.92
CA THR A 23 11.88 -11.19 -30.60
C THR A 23 10.92 -11.07 -29.43
N TRP A 24 11.46 -10.83 -28.25
CA TRP A 24 10.69 -10.26 -27.15
C TRP A 24 10.10 -8.94 -27.59
N GLY A 25 8.94 -8.54 -27.08
CA GLY A 25 8.22 -7.33 -27.48
C GLY A 25 8.94 -5.99 -27.17
N TRP A 26 10.24 -6.01 -26.84
CA TRP A 26 11.02 -4.82 -26.49
C TRP A 26 11.06 -3.74 -27.59
N TYR A 27 10.85 -4.11 -28.86
CA TYR A 27 10.71 -3.13 -29.95
C TYR A 27 9.53 -2.18 -29.74
N VAL A 28 8.53 -2.60 -28.99
CA VAL A 28 7.33 -1.81 -28.66
C VAL A 28 7.67 -0.58 -27.81
N ILE A 29 8.77 -0.63 -27.07
CA ILE A 29 9.30 0.46 -26.25
C ILE A 29 10.68 0.95 -26.75
N ASP A 30 11.02 0.68 -28.02
CA ASP A 30 12.26 1.17 -28.62
C ASP A 30 12.19 2.70 -28.83
N PRO A 31 13.02 3.50 -28.12
CA PRO A 31 12.98 4.95 -28.21
C PRO A 31 13.40 5.48 -29.58
N SER A 32 14.04 4.67 -30.44
CA SER A 32 14.43 5.05 -31.80
C SER A 32 13.24 5.12 -32.75
N THR A 33 12.13 4.44 -32.42
CA THR A 33 10.91 4.43 -33.22
C THR A 33 9.88 5.43 -32.69
N LYS A 34 9.09 6.03 -33.59
CA LYS A 34 8.01 6.93 -33.21
C LYS A 34 6.95 6.24 -32.33
N ALA A 35 6.61 4.99 -32.64
CA ALA A 35 5.66 4.18 -31.88
C ALA A 35 6.21 3.86 -30.47
N GLY A 36 7.44 3.38 -30.38
CA GLY A 36 8.07 3.07 -29.09
C GLY A 36 8.18 4.29 -28.18
N TRP A 37 8.53 5.45 -28.75
CA TRP A 37 8.55 6.69 -27.98
C TRP A 37 7.17 7.08 -27.44
N THR A 38 6.10 6.85 -28.22
CA THR A 38 4.72 7.09 -27.78
C THR A 38 4.34 6.16 -26.65
N ASN A 39 4.70 4.88 -26.75
CA ASN A 39 4.44 3.87 -25.70
C ASN A 39 5.21 4.18 -24.42
N ILE A 40 6.46 4.63 -24.52
CA ILE A 40 7.23 5.09 -23.35
C ILE A 40 6.52 6.24 -22.64
N LYS A 41 6.10 7.27 -23.36
CA LYS A 41 5.36 8.41 -22.78
C LYS A 41 4.06 7.93 -22.11
N PHE A 42 3.36 6.98 -22.72
CA PHE A 42 2.16 6.40 -22.17
C PHE A 42 2.43 5.66 -20.86
N LEU A 43 3.49 4.85 -20.78
CA LEU A 43 3.92 4.17 -19.55
C LEU A 43 4.36 5.15 -18.46
N VAL A 44 5.13 6.17 -18.82
CA VAL A 44 5.57 7.23 -17.87
C VAL A 44 4.36 7.94 -17.27
N GLY A 45 3.32 8.22 -18.06
CA GLY A 45 2.06 8.75 -17.53
C GLY A 45 1.36 7.80 -16.56
N GLY A 46 1.40 6.48 -16.82
CA GLY A 46 0.91 5.45 -15.89
C GLY A 46 1.71 5.39 -14.60
N PHE A 47 3.03 5.44 -14.71
CA PHE A 47 3.94 5.51 -13.55
C PHE A 47 3.65 6.72 -12.66
N TYR A 48 3.47 7.91 -13.27
CA TYR A 48 3.08 9.10 -12.52
C TYR A 48 1.76 8.91 -11.75
N SER A 49 0.74 8.33 -12.41
CA SER A 49 -0.54 8.03 -11.78
C SER A 49 -0.40 7.04 -10.60
N THR A 50 0.43 5.99 -10.76
CA THR A 50 0.75 5.02 -9.72
C THR A 50 1.37 5.71 -8.49
N ILE A 51 2.39 6.54 -8.71
CA ILE A 51 3.11 7.23 -7.62
C ILE A 51 2.20 8.24 -6.92
N LEU A 52 1.45 9.04 -7.68
CA LEU A 52 0.53 10.04 -7.12
C LEU A 52 -0.54 9.37 -6.24
N LEU A 53 -1.20 8.33 -6.76
CA LEU A 53 -2.18 7.53 -6.02
C LEU A 53 -1.56 6.96 -4.73
N SER A 54 -0.37 6.37 -4.84
CA SER A 54 0.30 5.72 -3.70
C SER A 54 0.70 6.71 -2.62
N ILE A 55 1.17 7.90 -2.98
CA ILE A 55 1.53 8.95 -2.02
C ILE A 55 0.28 9.43 -1.26
N ILE A 56 -0.81 9.70 -1.97
CA ILE A 56 -2.05 10.17 -1.34
C ILE A 56 -2.64 9.08 -0.43
N ALA A 57 -2.70 7.84 -0.92
CA ALA A 57 -3.21 6.71 -0.13
C ALA A 57 -2.35 6.46 1.13
N ALA A 58 -1.01 6.51 1.01
CA ALA A 58 -0.11 6.36 2.14
C ALA A 58 -0.27 7.49 3.17
N PHE A 59 -0.37 8.74 2.71
CA PHE A 59 -0.58 9.87 3.61
C PHE A 59 -1.89 9.73 4.40
N LEU A 60 -2.97 9.37 3.73
CA LEU A 60 -4.27 9.12 4.38
C LEU A 60 -4.21 7.93 5.32
N SER A 61 -3.55 6.84 4.92
CA SER A 61 -3.35 5.66 5.77
C SER A 61 -2.58 5.99 7.05
N ILE A 62 -1.49 6.76 6.94
CA ILE A 62 -0.69 7.22 8.08
C ILE A 62 -1.55 8.02 9.05
N PHE A 63 -2.37 8.93 8.54
CA PHE A 63 -3.25 9.76 9.35
C PHE A 63 -4.38 8.94 10.01
N ILE A 64 -5.11 8.13 9.24
CA ILE A 64 -6.17 7.26 9.76
C ILE A 64 -5.60 6.27 10.76
N GLY A 65 -4.46 5.64 10.42
CA GLY A 65 -3.78 4.68 11.28
C GLY A 65 -3.35 5.28 12.62
N LEU A 66 -2.88 6.54 12.63
CA LEU A 66 -2.58 7.25 13.86
C LEU A 66 -3.83 7.45 14.72
N VAL A 67 -4.93 7.93 14.13
CA VAL A 67 -6.20 8.14 14.83
C VAL A 67 -6.73 6.83 15.43
N VAL A 68 -6.63 5.73 14.68
CA VAL A 68 -7.04 4.38 15.12
C VAL A 68 -6.10 3.82 16.18
N ALA A 69 -4.80 4.15 16.16
CA ALA A 69 -3.84 3.68 17.16
C ALA A 69 -3.98 4.35 18.53
N LEU A 70 -4.42 5.61 18.58
CA LEU A 70 -4.55 6.36 19.84
C LEU A 70 -5.43 5.66 20.89
N PRO A 71 -6.62 5.12 20.54
CA PRO A 71 -7.45 4.35 21.46
C PRO A 71 -6.76 3.13 22.08
N ALA A 72 -5.83 2.49 21.34
CA ALA A 72 -5.11 1.31 21.86
C ALA A 72 -4.16 1.64 23.03
N MET A 73 -3.74 2.89 23.16
CA MET A 73 -2.84 3.37 24.22
C MET A 73 -3.59 3.87 25.46
N SER A 74 -4.92 4.02 25.39
CA SER A 74 -5.76 4.42 26.51
C SER A 74 -5.91 3.28 27.53
N ASP A 75 -6.13 3.60 28.81
CA ASP A 75 -6.50 2.60 29.82
C ASP A 75 -7.96 2.17 29.73
N ASN A 76 -8.80 2.88 28.96
CA ASN A 76 -10.19 2.57 28.78
C ASN A 76 -10.39 1.32 27.90
N LYS A 77 -11.06 0.31 28.46
CA LYS A 77 -11.33 -0.98 27.78
C LYS A 77 -12.17 -0.82 26.51
N LEU A 78 -13.13 0.11 26.49
CA LEU A 78 -13.98 0.36 25.31
C LEU A 78 -13.18 0.93 24.15
N LEU A 79 -12.25 1.85 24.42
CA LEU A 79 -11.37 2.42 23.41
C LEU A 79 -10.40 1.37 22.84
N LYS A 80 -9.84 0.52 23.69
CA LYS A 80 -9.03 -0.63 23.25
C LYS A 80 -9.83 -1.60 22.39
N LEU A 81 -11.09 -1.86 22.76
CA LEU A 81 -11.98 -2.72 21.99
C LEU A 81 -12.26 -2.14 20.59
N PHE A 82 -12.56 -0.85 20.51
CA PHE A 82 -12.75 -0.14 19.23
C PHE A 82 -11.54 -0.32 18.29
N ASN A 83 -10.34 -0.05 18.79
CA ASN A 83 -9.11 -0.25 18.01
C ASN A 83 -8.99 -1.71 17.54
N ARG A 84 -9.18 -2.68 18.43
CA ARG A 84 -9.07 -4.10 18.10
C ARG A 84 -10.08 -4.51 17.03
N VAL A 85 -11.34 -4.16 17.21
CA VAL A 85 -12.42 -4.49 16.26
C VAL A 85 -12.13 -3.89 14.89
N TYR A 86 -11.75 -2.61 14.83
CA TYR A 86 -11.39 -1.97 13.57
C TYR A 86 -10.23 -2.69 12.87
N VAL A 87 -9.13 -2.91 13.58
CA VAL A 87 -7.91 -3.52 13.02
C VAL A 87 -8.18 -4.95 12.55
N GLU A 88 -8.83 -5.77 13.38
CA GLU A 88 -9.14 -7.16 13.04
C GLU A 88 -10.12 -7.24 11.87
N PHE A 89 -11.16 -6.41 11.87
CA PHE A 89 -12.17 -6.37 10.81
C PHE A 89 -11.56 -5.96 9.46
N ILE A 90 -10.86 -4.83 9.41
CA ILE A 90 -10.27 -4.33 8.15
C ILE A 90 -9.22 -5.30 7.60
N ARG A 91 -8.38 -5.88 8.46
CA ARG A 91 -7.35 -6.83 8.04
C ARG A 91 -7.91 -8.18 7.59
N SER A 92 -9.14 -8.53 7.98
CA SER A 92 -9.79 -9.76 7.53
C SER A 92 -10.36 -9.67 6.11
N ILE A 93 -10.55 -8.45 5.59
CA ILE A 93 -11.13 -8.23 4.26
C ILE A 93 -10.01 -8.25 3.21
N PRO A 94 -10.05 -9.13 2.20
CA PRO A 94 -9.11 -9.09 1.09
C PRO A 94 -9.25 -7.77 0.31
N LEU A 95 -8.12 -7.22 -0.18
CA LEU A 95 -8.09 -5.90 -0.83
C LEU A 95 -9.02 -5.80 -2.05
N LEU A 96 -9.04 -6.83 -2.90
CA LEU A 96 -9.82 -6.80 -4.14
C LEU A 96 -11.34 -6.74 -3.91
N PRO A 97 -11.95 -7.58 -3.05
CA PRO A 97 -13.35 -7.42 -2.65
C PRO A 97 -13.65 -6.05 -2.04
N MET A 98 -12.75 -5.52 -1.21
CA MET A 98 -12.91 -4.20 -0.61
C MET A 98 -12.91 -3.10 -1.68
N LEU A 99 -12.05 -3.22 -2.71
CA LEU A 99 -11.99 -2.30 -3.83
C LEU A 99 -13.31 -2.26 -4.60
N PHE A 100 -13.88 -3.43 -4.91
CA PHE A 100 -15.17 -3.51 -5.58
C PHE A 100 -16.31 -2.97 -4.73
N TRP A 101 -16.27 -3.23 -3.43
CA TRP A 101 -17.29 -2.71 -2.53
C TRP A 101 -17.25 -1.18 -2.44
N VAL A 102 -16.06 -0.58 -2.32
CA VAL A 102 -15.90 0.88 -2.27
C VAL A 102 -16.29 1.52 -3.60
N PHE A 103 -15.88 0.93 -4.72
CA PHE A 103 -16.09 1.53 -6.04
C PHE A 103 -17.52 1.37 -6.55
N TYR A 104 -18.13 0.17 -6.41
CA TYR A 104 -19.46 -0.11 -6.90
C TYR A 104 -20.53 -0.08 -5.80
N GLY A 105 -20.26 -0.59 -4.62
CA GLY A 105 -21.23 -0.74 -3.55
C GLY A 105 -21.49 0.55 -2.78
N LEU A 106 -20.44 1.29 -2.43
CA LEU A 106 -20.56 2.51 -1.63
C LEU A 106 -21.41 3.60 -2.34
N PRO A 107 -21.25 3.90 -3.66
CA PRO A 107 -22.12 4.83 -4.37
C PRO A 107 -23.60 4.44 -4.32
N VAL A 108 -23.92 3.15 -4.42
CA VAL A 108 -25.31 2.66 -4.36
C VAL A 108 -25.92 2.93 -2.98
N ILE A 109 -25.16 2.68 -1.91
CA ILE A 109 -25.61 2.96 -0.54
C ILE A 109 -25.81 4.47 -0.34
N LEU A 110 -24.85 5.30 -0.75
CA LEU A 110 -24.95 6.76 -0.64
C LEU A 110 -26.16 7.29 -1.40
N LYS A 111 -26.42 6.79 -2.60
CA LYS A 111 -27.59 7.17 -3.40
C LYS A 111 -28.91 6.79 -2.73
N SER A 112 -28.98 5.63 -2.05
CA SER A 112 -30.18 5.22 -1.30
C SER A 112 -30.45 6.16 -0.08
N MET A 113 -29.40 6.83 0.41
CA MET A 113 -29.48 7.84 1.47
C MET A 113 -29.73 9.26 0.94
N GLY A 114 -29.96 9.43 -0.37
CA GLY A 114 -30.20 10.72 -1.02
C GLY A 114 -28.91 11.50 -1.36
N ILE A 115 -27.74 10.89 -1.22
CA ILE A 115 -26.45 11.49 -1.57
C ILE A 115 -26.03 10.97 -2.94
N ASP A 116 -26.03 11.84 -3.95
CA ASP A 116 -25.55 11.50 -5.30
C ASP A 116 -24.01 11.60 -5.33
N ALA A 117 -23.34 10.49 -5.00
CA ALA A 117 -21.90 10.40 -4.99
C ALA A 117 -21.43 9.49 -6.16
N ASN A 118 -20.77 10.09 -7.13
CA ASN A 118 -20.05 9.36 -8.18
C ASN A 118 -18.57 9.29 -7.79
N ILE A 119 -18.09 8.10 -7.47
CA ILE A 119 -16.69 7.86 -7.09
C ILE A 119 -15.96 7.39 -8.34
N ASP A 120 -15.02 8.20 -8.85
CA ASP A 120 -14.17 7.77 -9.94
C ASP A 120 -13.13 6.72 -9.49
N ALA A 121 -12.50 6.05 -10.47
CA ALA A 121 -11.54 4.97 -10.19
C ALA A 121 -10.33 5.43 -9.37
N PHE A 122 -9.90 6.68 -9.54
CA PHE A 122 -8.77 7.23 -8.79
C PHE A 122 -9.08 7.37 -7.30
N TRP A 123 -10.22 8.02 -6.96
CA TRP A 123 -10.62 8.18 -5.57
C TRP A 123 -11.09 6.86 -4.94
N GLY A 124 -11.74 5.99 -5.70
CA GLY A 124 -12.12 4.65 -5.24
C GLY A 124 -10.90 3.83 -4.82
N ALA A 125 -9.83 3.87 -5.62
CA ALA A 125 -8.57 3.21 -5.30
C ALA A 125 -7.88 3.84 -4.06
N ILE A 126 -7.81 5.18 -3.99
CA ILE A 126 -7.21 5.87 -2.85
C ILE A 126 -7.93 5.53 -1.54
N ILE A 127 -9.26 5.64 -1.51
CA ILE A 127 -10.08 5.35 -0.32
C ILE A 127 -9.85 3.90 0.12
N THR A 128 -9.90 2.96 -0.82
CA THR A 128 -9.72 1.54 -0.51
C THR A 128 -8.33 1.25 0.06
N LEU A 129 -7.28 1.72 -0.61
CA LEU A 129 -5.90 1.51 -0.17
C LEU A 129 -5.64 2.19 1.18
N ALA A 130 -6.12 3.43 1.36
CA ALA A 130 -5.94 4.16 2.60
C ALA A 130 -6.62 3.47 3.79
N ILE A 131 -7.86 3.00 3.65
CA ILE A 131 -8.58 2.31 4.71
C ILE A 131 -7.95 0.94 4.98
N SER A 132 -7.70 0.15 3.94
CA SER A 132 -7.09 -1.18 4.08
C SER A 132 -5.74 -1.11 4.78
N ASP A 133 -4.88 -0.16 4.37
CA ASP A 133 -3.54 -0.01 4.91
C ASP A 133 -3.53 0.63 6.32
N SER A 134 -4.51 1.47 6.64
CA SER A 134 -4.58 2.16 7.93
C SER A 134 -4.61 1.20 9.12
N ALA A 135 -5.20 0.02 8.97
CA ALA A 135 -5.24 -1.01 9.99
C ALA A 135 -3.84 -1.60 10.28
N PHE A 136 -3.02 -1.77 9.25
CA PHE A 136 -1.62 -2.18 9.39
C PHE A 136 -0.78 -1.06 9.99
N THR A 137 -0.97 0.17 9.53
CA THR A 137 -0.30 1.36 10.06
C THR A 137 -0.62 1.60 11.54
N ALA A 138 -1.89 1.41 11.95
CA ALA A 138 -2.29 1.50 13.36
C ALA A 138 -1.54 0.48 14.23
N GLU A 139 -1.38 -0.73 13.74
CA GLU A 139 -0.63 -1.78 14.44
C GLU A 139 0.87 -1.47 14.53
N ILE A 140 1.46 -0.88 13.48
CA ILE A 140 2.85 -0.41 13.48
C ILE A 140 3.04 0.66 14.58
N TYR A 141 2.15 1.62 14.69
CA TYR A 141 2.20 2.63 15.75
C TYR A 141 2.10 1.99 17.14
N ARG A 142 1.10 1.12 17.34
CA ARG A 142 0.91 0.41 18.61
C ARG A 142 2.15 -0.39 18.99
N ALA A 143 2.66 -1.22 18.08
CA ALA A 143 3.82 -2.07 18.32
C ALA A 143 5.09 -1.25 18.55
N GLY A 144 5.30 -0.18 17.79
CA GLY A 144 6.46 0.70 17.95
C GLY A 144 6.51 1.37 19.32
N ILE A 145 5.39 1.88 19.82
CA ILE A 145 5.31 2.51 21.15
C ILE A 145 5.45 1.47 22.26
N GLN A 146 4.75 0.34 22.15
CA GLN A 146 4.80 -0.74 23.14
C GLN A 146 6.16 -1.46 23.20
N SER A 147 6.97 -1.35 22.15
CA SER A 147 8.31 -1.94 22.13
C SER A 147 9.31 -1.23 23.04
N ILE A 148 9.01 0.00 23.51
CA ILE A 148 9.88 0.73 24.43
C ILE A 148 9.80 0.11 25.82
N SER A 149 10.97 -0.15 26.39
CA SER A 149 11.10 -0.79 27.71
C SER A 149 10.36 0.02 28.80
N LYS A 150 9.63 -0.69 29.66
CA LYS A 150 8.95 -0.08 30.82
C LYS A 150 9.93 0.67 31.73
N GLY A 151 11.19 0.22 31.83
CA GLY A 151 12.22 0.90 32.58
C GLY A 151 12.50 2.34 32.12
N GLN A 152 12.26 2.66 30.83
CA GLN A 152 12.35 4.04 30.34
C GLN A 152 11.26 4.92 30.96
N THR A 153 10.06 4.40 31.11
CA THR A 153 8.95 5.11 31.77
C THR A 153 9.19 5.25 33.26
N GLU A 154 9.74 4.21 33.92
CA GLU A 154 10.05 4.22 35.34
C GLU A 154 11.20 5.20 35.66
N ALA A 155 12.27 5.18 34.88
CA ALA A 155 13.37 6.13 34.99
C ALA A 155 12.93 7.58 34.80
N ALA A 156 12.05 7.83 33.80
CA ALA A 156 11.49 9.16 33.59
C ALA A 156 10.66 9.65 34.79
N LYS A 157 9.89 8.78 35.42
CA LYS A 157 9.12 9.10 36.62
C LYS A 157 10.04 9.39 37.82
N THR A 158 11.15 8.65 37.97
CA THR A 158 12.11 8.85 39.07
C THR A 158 12.75 10.26 39.04
N ILE A 159 12.95 10.82 37.83
CA ILE A 159 13.45 12.20 37.68
C ILE A 159 12.32 13.26 37.66
N GLY A 160 11.07 12.88 38.01
CA GLY A 160 9.94 13.78 38.16
C GLY A 160 9.19 14.16 36.89
N LEU A 161 9.42 13.47 35.76
CA LEU A 161 8.66 13.75 34.55
C LEU A 161 7.22 13.26 34.68
N ASN A 162 6.28 14.12 34.30
CA ASN A 162 4.88 13.73 34.18
C ASN A 162 4.65 12.87 32.93
N TYR A 163 3.44 12.29 32.78
CA TYR A 163 3.09 11.42 31.67
C TYR A 163 3.34 12.06 30.29
N TYR A 164 2.92 13.31 30.09
CA TYR A 164 3.09 14.02 28.82
C TYR A 164 4.58 14.28 28.51
N GLN A 165 5.34 14.67 29.49
CA GLN A 165 6.80 14.88 29.35
C GLN A 165 7.51 13.57 29.07
N THR A 166 7.17 12.49 29.78
CA THR A 166 7.72 11.16 29.52
C THR A 166 7.42 10.71 28.09
N MET A 167 6.18 10.86 27.64
CA MET A 167 5.79 10.50 26.27
C MET A 167 6.57 11.32 25.25
N ARG A 168 6.61 12.66 25.40
CA ARG A 168 7.21 13.58 24.43
C ARG A 168 8.74 13.47 24.37
N TYR A 169 9.41 13.40 25.51
CA TYR A 169 10.88 13.52 25.58
C TYR A 169 11.59 12.18 25.63
N VAL A 170 10.94 11.12 26.08
CA VAL A 170 11.59 9.81 26.29
C VAL A 170 11.04 8.75 25.33
N ILE A 171 9.73 8.56 25.31
CA ILE A 171 9.10 7.46 24.56
C ILE A 171 9.02 7.75 23.06
N MET A 172 8.43 8.89 22.66
CA MET A 172 8.17 9.20 21.25
C MET A 172 9.44 9.28 20.40
N PRO A 173 10.56 9.89 20.83
CA PRO A 173 11.78 9.91 20.02
C PRO A 173 12.36 8.52 19.77
N GLN A 174 12.22 7.61 20.73
CA GLN A 174 12.66 6.22 20.60
C GLN A 174 11.68 5.41 19.74
N ALA A 175 10.37 5.59 19.96
CA ALA A 175 9.31 4.91 19.22
C ALA A 175 9.35 5.27 17.73
N LEU A 176 9.54 6.55 17.37
CA LEU A 176 9.63 7.00 15.99
C LEU A 176 10.73 6.27 15.21
N ARG A 177 11.89 6.08 15.81
CA ARG A 177 13.00 5.33 15.18
C ARG A 177 12.62 3.87 14.88
N ARG A 178 11.71 3.28 15.66
CA ARG A 178 11.20 1.91 15.45
C ARG A 178 10.00 1.85 14.51
N ILE A 179 9.23 2.92 14.43
CA ILE A 179 8.05 3.04 13.58
C ILE A 179 8.41 3.34 12.12
N LEU A 180 9.40 4.22 11.88
CA LEU A 180 9.74 4.69 10.53
C LEU A 180 10.12 3.57 9.54
N PRO A 181 10.97 2.56 9.88
CA PRO A 181 11.30 1.52 8.91
C PRO A 181 10.10 0.66 8.49
N PRO A 182 9.21 0.18 9.39
CA PRO A 182 7.98 -0.51 8.98
C PRO A 182 7.04 0.36 8.14
N LEU A 183 6.91 1.67 8.44
CA LEU A 183 6.11 2.59 7.61
C LEU A 183 6.67 2.74 6.20
N ALA A 184 7.99 2.80 6.05
CA ALA A 184 8.61 2.82 4.72
C ALA A 184 8.31 1.54 3.92
N ASN A 185 8.35 0.36 4.58
CA ASN A 185 7.94 -0.90 3.97
C ASN A 185 6.46 -0.90 3.58
N GLN A 186 5.61 -0.27 4.39
CA GLN A 186 4.18 -0.15 4.11
C GLN A 186 3.93 0.74 2.89
N PHE A 187 4.69 1.82 2.72
CA PHE A 187 4.63 2.62 1.49
C PHE A 187 4.95 1.79 0.23
N ILE A 188 6.02 0.97 0.28
CA ILE A 188 6.37 0.07 -0.83
C ILE A 188 5.23 -0.94 -1.10
N TYR A 189 4.57 -1.42 -0.05
CA TYR A 189 3.41 -2.29 -0.17
C TYR A 189 2.26 -1.60 -0.90
N ILE A 190 1.91 -0.35 -0.53
CA ILE A 190 0.87 0.44 -1.19
C ILE A 190 1.18 0.62 -2.69
N VAL A 191 2.43 0.94 -3.05
CA VAL A 191 2.85 1.06 -4.46
C VAL A 191 2.59 -0.23 -5.23
N LYS A 192 2.88 -1.41 -4.65
CA LYS A 192 2.58 -2.69 -5.29
C LYS A 192 1.09 -2.96 -5.40
N MET A 193 0.34 -2.65 -4.34
CA MET A 193 -1.11 -2.88 -4.30
C MET A 193 -1.91 -1.92 -5.17
N SER A 194 -1.33 -0.77 -5.56
CA SER A 194 -1.97 0.16 -6.49
C SER A 194 -2.27 -0.48 -7.86
N ALA A 195 -1.57 -1.53 -8.25
CA ALA A 195 -1.85 -2.31 -9.45
C ALA A 195 -3.28 -2.88 -9.49
N PHE A 196 -3.89 -3.17 -8.32
CA PHE A 196 -5.29 -3.61 -8.26
C PHE A 196 -6.27 -2.55 -8.76
N ALA A 197 -5.90 -1.26 -8.76
CA ALA A 197 -6.74 -0.19 -9.29
C ALA A 197 -6.99 -0.33 -10.81
N SER A 198 -6.13 -1.06 -11.52
CA SER A 198 -6.33 -1.41 -12.94
C SER A 198 -7.66 -2.13 -13.19
N VAL A 199 -8.11 -2.94 -12.22
CA VAL A 199 -9.32 -3.77 -12.35
C VAL A 199 -10.61 -2.91 -12.38
N ILE A 200 -10.60 -1.77 -11.71
CA ILE A 200 -11.71 -0.79 -11.75
C ILE A 200 -11.52 0.27 -12.83
N GLY A 201 -10.59 0.05 -13.77
CA GLY A 201 -10.39 0.92 -14.94
C GLY A 201 -9.44 2.09 -14.74
N MET A 202 -8.74 2.19 -13.59
CA MET A 202 -7.76 3.26 -13.38
C MET A 202 -6.55 3.10 -14.31
N GLN A 203 -6.16 4.21 -14.96
CA GLN A 203 -5.04 4.30 -15.91
C GLN A 203 -3.69 4.45 -15.16
N GLU A 204 -3.35 3.44 -14.35
CA GLU A 204 -2.05 3.32 -13.68
C GLU A 204 -1.08 2.49 -14.55
N LEU A 205 0.15 2.28 -14.06
CA LEU A 205 1.23 1.65 -14.83
C LEU A 205 0.87 0.26 -15.36
N THR A 206 0.28 -0.60 -14.53
CA THR A 206 -0.09 -1.98 -14.90
C THR A 206 -1.19 -1.99 -15.97
N ARG A 207 -2.18 -1.12 -15.83
CA ARG A 207 -3.26 -0.98 -16.82
C ARG A 207 -2.70 -0.57 -18.17
N ARG A 208 -1.85 0.46 -18.20
CA ARG A 208 -1.25 0.96 -19.44
C ARG A 208 -0.31 -0.05 -20.08
N ALA A 209 0.46 -0.80 -19.27
CA ALA A 209 1.28 -1.89 -19.77
C ALA A 209 0.41 -2.96 -20.43
N ASN A 210 -0.68 -3.38 -19.78
CA ASN A 210 -1.61 -4.34 -20.34
C ASN A 210 -2.27 -3.85 -21.64
N GLU A 211 -2.60 -2.58 -21.75
CA GLU A 211 -3.18 -2.00 -22.97
C GLU A 211 -2.18 -2.09 -24.14
N ILE A 212 -0.90 -1.83 -23.92
CA ILE A 212 0.14 -2.02 -24.95
C ILE A 212 0.22 -3.52 -25.34
N VAL A 213 0.28 -4.43 -24.35
CA VAL A 213 0.33 -5.88 -24.60
C VAL A 213 -0.83 -6.35 -25.46
N VAL A 214 -2.04 -5.88 -25.16
CA VAL A 214 -3.25 -6.26 -25.92
C VAL A 214 -3.23 -5.65 -27.32
N THR A 215 -2.80 -4.41 -27.48
CA THR A 215 -2.75 -3.71 -28.76
C THR A 215 -1.72 -4.32 -29.69
N GLU A 216 -0.56 -4.68 -29.18
CA GLU A 216 0.55 -5.24 -29.96
C GLU A 216 0.49 -6.78 -30.07
N TYR A 217 -0.44 -7.42 -29.35
CA TYR A 217 -0.57 -8.90 -29.25
C TYR A 217 0.72 -9.59 -28.82
N ARG A 218 1.58 -8.93 -28.04
CA ARG A 218 2.86 -9.47 -27.55
C ARG A 218 3.10 -9.09 -26.08
N PRO A 219 3.66 -10.00 -25.28
CA PRO A 219 4.05 -9.68 -23.91
C PRO A 219 5.21 -8.68 -23.90
N LEU A 220 5.20 -7.74 -22.96
CA LEU A 220 6.31 -6.85 -22.65
C LEU A 220 7.37 -7.57 -21.83
#